data_97357b2adff59931e0c6fdb28db0ac21
#
_entry.id   97357b2adff59931e0c6fdb28db0ac21
#
_cell.length_a   1.000
_cell.length_b   1.000
_cell.length_c   1.000
_cell.angle_alpha   90.00
_cell.angle_beta   90.00
_cell.angle_gamma   90.00
#
_symmetry.space_group_name_H-M   'P 1'
#
loop_
_entity.id
_entity.type
_entity.pdbx_description
1 polymer ?
#
loop_
_entity_poly.entity_id
_entity_poly.type
_entity_poly.pdbx_seq_one_letter_code
_entity_poly.pdbx_strand_id
1 'polypeptide(L)'
;VDAPEIVTSAWIDEQLAETYERLGVRPGLLESVAGIKARRWWPEDVTFDDAAARAGALALEQAGVAPGEVDLLISTSVCKHHLEPSIACAVHNRLGLSTNAMNFDLGNACLGFINAMTIASSMIDAGQVKVVLIVDGEGSRQPQTQTIARLQDPSSTVGDVFDQFASLTLGSGAAAMVMGGPRPGSHQFLGGVTRAATKYHDLCVGDLDEMRTDTAALLESGLDLAEATFNDALAEGWQWSNCDTYILHQVSAVHTTKLCELLSIDSSRVPLTYPDFGNIGPAAVPYTLSVTADRLSPGDRVLLMGIGSGLNCSVAELVW
;
A
#
# COMPACT_ATOMS: atom_id res chain seq x y z
N VAL A 1 9.21 -7.88 -1.45
CA VAL A 1 9.18 -9.13 -2.24
C VAL A 1 8.27 -8.95 -3.44
N ASP A 2 8.81 -9.25 -4.62
CA ASP A 2 8.10 -9.11 -5.89
C ASP A 2 7.30 -10.37 -6.20
N ALA A 3 6.07 -10.18 -6.66
CA ALA A 3 5.34 -11.26 -7.33
C ALA A 3 5.99 -11.49 -8.72
N PRO A 4 6.22 -12.76 -9.13
CA PRO A 4 7.10 -13.07 -10.25
C PRO A 4 6.46 -12.89 -11.63
N GLU A 5 5.14 -12.95 -11.77
CA GLU A 5 4.48 -12.88 -13.06
C GLU A 5 4.21 -11.43 -13.46
N ILE A 6 4.69 -11.02 -14.63
CA ILE A 6 4.48 -9.68 -15.18
C ILE A 6 3.21 -9.68 -16.03
N VAL A 7 2.28 -8.78 -15.71
CA VAL A 7 1.05 -8.56 -16.48
C VAL A 7 1.05 -7.13 -17.00
N THR A 8 1.12 -6.96 -18.30
CA THR A 8 1.17 -5.63 -18.94
C THR A 8 -0.21 -5.00 -19.06
N SER A 9 -0.27 -3.67 -19.07
CA SER A 9 -1.51 -2.96 -19.37
C SER A 9 -2.02 -3.26 -20.78
N ALA A 10 -1.10 -3.45 -21.74
CA ALA A 10 -1.44 -3.88 -23.10
C ALA A 10 -2.15 -5.23 -23.11
N TRP A 11 -1.71 -6.21 -22.31
CA TRP A 11 -2.40 -7.50 -22.19
C TRP A 11 -3.85 -7.33 -21.66
N ILE A 12 -4.06 -6.46 -20.66
CA ILE A 12 -5.42 -6.18 -20.15
C ILE A 12 -6.28 -5.53 -21.27
N ASP A 13 -5.72 -4.58 -22.01
CA ASP A 13 -6.41 -3.95 -23.14
C ASP A 13 -6.79 -4.98 -24.21
N GLU A 14 -5.92 -5.96 -24.50
CA GLU A 14 -6.21 -7.08 -25.41
C GLU A 14 -7.38 -7.94 -24.91
N GLN A 15 -7.42 -8.24 -23.60
CA GLN A 15 -8.54 -9.01 -23.00
C GLN A 15 -9.87 -8.25 -23.11
N LEU A 16 -9.84 -6.91 -23.09
CA LEU A 16 -11.03 -6.05 -23.13
C LEU A 16 -11.29 -5.43 -24.52
N ALA A 17 -10.56 -5.83 -25.56
CA ALA A 17 -10.63 -5.20 -26.87
C ALA A 17 -12.06 -5.16 -27.45
N GLU A 18 -12.78 -6.28 -27.44
CA GLU A 18 -14.17 -6.37 -27.93
C GLU A 18 -15.12 -5.50 -27.08
N THR A 19 -14.92 -5.47 -25.76
CA THR A 19 -15.68 -4.62 -24.84
C THR A 19 -15.45 -3.15 -25.14
N TYR A 20 -14.20 -2.74 -25.31
CA TYR A 20 -13.85 -1.35 -25.63
C TYR A 20 -14.41 -0.91 -26.99
N GLU A 21 -14.32 -1.76 -28.02
CA GLU A 21 -14.92 -1.49 -29.31
C GLU A 21 -16.45 -1.34 -29.22
N ARG A 22 -17.13 -2.28 -28.55
CA ARG A 22 -18.58 -2.26 -28.34
C ARG A 22 -19.06 -1.01 -27.61
N LEU A 23 -18.32 -0.57 -26.59
CA LEU A 23 -18.68 0.55 -25.74
C LEU A 23 -18.13 1.90 -26.19
N GLY A 24 -17.28 1.93 -27.23
CA GLY A 24 -16.61 3.15 -27.68
C GLY A 24 -15.60 3.69 -26.67
N VAL A 25 -15.04 2.83 -25.82
CA VAL A 25 -13.99 3.20 -24.87
C VAL A 25 -12.64 3.13 -25.56
N ARG A 26 -11.81 4.15 -25.36
CA ARG A 26 -10.46 4.18 -25.93
C ARG A 26 -9.55 3.23 -25.15
N PRO A 27 -8.80 2.32 -25.79
CA PRO A 27 -7.77 1.51 -25.12
C PRO A 27 -6.57 2.37 -24.67
N GLY A 28 -5.72 1.79 -23.82
CA GLY A 28 -4.49 2.43 -23.34
C GLY A 28 -4.69 3.40 -22.17
N LEU A 29 -5.85 3.39 -21.50
CA LEU A 29 -6.12 4.27 -20.36
C LEU A 29 -5.25 3.94 -19.15
N LEU A 30 -4.95 2.67 -18.91
CA LEU A 30 -4.09 2.24 -17.81
C LEU A 30 -2.68 2.82 -17.91
N GLU A 31 -2.15 2.93 -19.11
CA GLU A 31 -0.83 3.52 -19.34
C GLU A 31 -0.91 5.04 -19.50
N SER A 32 -1.82 5.55 -20.33
CA SER A 32 -1.87 6.98 -20.68
C SER A 32 -2.42 7.87 -19.55
N VAL A 33 -3.30 7.34 -18.70
CA VAL A 33 -3.93 8.09 -17.59
C VAL A 33 -3.36 7.67 -16.24
N ALA A 34 -3.37 6.36 -15.94
CA ALA A 34 -2.84 5.89 -14.67
C ALA A 34 -1.31 5.82 -14.62
N GLY A 35 -0.63 5.81 -15.77
CA GLY A 35 0.82 5.70 -15.86
C GLY A 35 1.36 4.30 -15.53
N ILE A 36 0.49 3.30 -15.54
CA ILE A 36 0.82 1.91 -15.18
C ILE A 36 1.09 1.11 -16.45
N LYS A 37 2.34 0.73 -16.66
CA LYS A 37 2.78 -0.09 -17.80
C LYS A 37 2.55 -1.57 -17.54
N ALA A 38 2.81 -1.99 -16.29
CA ALA A 38 2.67 -3.36 -15.84
C ALA A 38 2.26 -3.43 -14.36
N ARG A 39 1.84 -4.59 -13.95
CA ARG A 39 1.69 -5.00 -12.55
C ARG A 39 2.21 -6.42 -12.42
N ARG A 40 2.20 -6.92 -11.19
CA ARG A 40 2.67 -8.26 -10.90
C ARG A 40 1.52 -9.11 -10.38
N TRP A 41 1.59 -10.42 -10.64
CA TRP A 41 0.72 -11.41 -10.06
C TRP A 41 1.53 -12.49 -9.33
N TRP A 42 0.98 -12.97 -8.23
CA TRP A 42 1.44 -14.21 -7.62
C TRP A 42 0.97 -15.40 -8.46
N PRO A 43 1.75 -16.51 -8.51
CA PRO A 43 1.24 -17.80 -8.95
C PRO A 43 -0.01 -18.20 -8.17
N GLU A 44 -0.88 -19.03 -8.77
CA GLU A 44 -2.17 -19.40 -8.16
C GLU A 44 -2.02 -20.17 -6.83
N ASP A 45 -0.91 -20.84 -6.62
CA ASP A 45 -0.57 -21.60 -5.41
C ASP A 45 0.07 -20.73 -4.31
N VAL A 46 0.33 -19.47 -4.55
CA VAL A 46 0.89 -18.53 -3.56
C VAL A 46 -0.22 -17.70 -2.94
N THR A 47 -0.42 -17.87 -1.65
CA THR A 47 -1.43 -17.13 -0.88
C THR A 47 -0.89 -15.78 -0.37
N PHE A 48 -1.79 -14.91 0.11
CA PHE A 48 -1.40 -13.60 0.65
C PHE A 48 -0.53 -13.73 1.90
N ASP A 49 -0.83 -14.71 2.74
CA ASP A 49 -0.08 -15.05 3.95
C ASP A 49 1.27 -15.72 3.62
N ASP A 50 1.40 -16.47 2.51
CA ASP A 50 2.70 -16.92 1.99
C ASP A 50 3.58 -15.74 1.57
N ALA A 51 3.00 -14.79 0.84
CA ALA A 51 3.71 -13.59 0.38
C ALA A 51 4.17 -12.73 1.57
N ALA A 52 3.26 -12.48 2.54
CA ALA A 52 3.56 -11.75 3.77
C ALA A 52 4.65 -12.46 4.60
N ALA A 53 4.59 -13.78 4.74
CA ALA A 53 5.59 -14.56 5.46
C ALA A 53 6.97 -14.49 4.80
N ARG A 54 7.04 -14.57 3.46
CA ARG A 54 8.30 -14.39 2.71
C ARG A 54 8.94 -13.02 2.98
N ALA A 55 8.13 -11.96 2.95
CA ALA A 55 8.60 -10.62 3.29
C ALA A 55 9.06 -10.51 4.74
N GLY A 56 8.29 -11.10 5.68
CA GLY A 56 8.63 -11.16 7.09
C GLY A 56 9.95 -11.88 7.36
N ALA A 57 10.18 -13.02 6.72
CA ALA A 57 11.42 -13.78 6.87
C ALA A 57 12.65 -12.96 6.41
N LEU A 58 12.55 -12.27 5.26
CA LEU A 58 13.61 -11.40 4.75
C LEU A 58 13.86 -10.20 5.68
N ALA A 59 12.81 -9.58 6.22
CA ALA A 59 12.96 -8.45 7.14
C ALA A 59 13.62 -8.88 8.45
N LEU A 60 13.29 -10.04 8.99
CA LEU A 60 13.93 -10.61 10.18
C LEU A 60 15.42 -10.91 9.91
N GLU A 61 15.74 -11.52 8.77
CA GLU A 61 17.11 -11.80 8.36
C GLU A 61 17.94 -10.51 8.25
N GLN A 62 17.43 -9.50 7.53
CA GLN A 62 18.09 -8.21 7.37
C GLN A 62 18.29 -7.47 8.69
N ALA A 63 17.31 -7.55 9.60
CA ALA A 63 17.40 -6.94 10.92
C ALA A 63 18.29 -7.73 11.90
N GLY A 64 18.74 -8.95 11.55
CA GLY A 64 19.46 -9.83 12.45
C GLY A 64 18.63 -10.24 13.67
N VAL A 65 17.31 -10.40 13.50
CA VAL A 65 16.36 -10.75 14.57
C VAL A 65 15.88 -12.18 14.35
N ALA A 66 16.04 -13.01 15.39
CA ALA A 66 15.53 -14.39 15.33
C ALA A 66 13.99 -14.41 15.49
N PRO A 67 13.26 -15.36 14.85
CA PRO A 67 11.81 -15.47 15.01
C PRO A 67 11.34 -15.54 16.48
N GLY A 68 12.12 -16.15 17.36
CA GLY A 68 11.82 -16.25 18.80
C GLY A 68 11.95 -14.93 19.59
N GLU A 69 12.52 -13.88 18.99
CA GLU A 69 12.68 -12.56 19.62
C GLU A 69 11.52 -11.61 19.30
N VAL A 70 10.63 -11.98 18.38
CA VAL A 70 9.45 -11.18 18.03
C VAL A 70 8.42 -11.27 19.14
N ASP A 71 8.01 -10.12 19.69
CA ASP A 71 6.97 -10.03 20.71
C ASP A 71 5.57 -9.78 20.10
N LEU A 72 5.51 -9.16 18.91
CA LEU A 72 4.26 -8.81 18.25
C LEU A 72 4.41 -8.92 16.72
N LEU A 73 3.46 -9.58 16.10
CA LEU A 73 3.26 -9.59 14.65
C LEU A 73 1.97 -8.84 14.29
N ILE A 74 2.07 -7.85 13.41
CA ILE A 74 0.92 -7.14 12.84
C ILE A 74 0.85 -7.40 11.34
N SER A 75 -0.24 -7.95 10.84
CA SER A 75 -0.52 -8.02 9.41
C SER A 75 -1.39 -6.85 8.99
N THR A 76 -1.02 -6.18 7.90
CA THR A 76 -1.76 -5.02 7.38
C THR A 76 -2.48 -5.29 6.06
N SER A 77 -2.44 -6.54 5.59
CA SER A 77 -3.01 -6.95 4.31
C SER A 77 -4.50 -6.63 4.21
N VAL A 78 -4.89 -6.01 3.10
CA VAL A 78 -6.29 -5.84 2.71
C VAL A 78 -6.84 -7.15 2.18
N CYS A 79 -6.04 -7.88 1.40
CA CYS A 79 -6.41 -9.16 0.83
C CYS A 79 -6.52 -10.23 1.92
N LYS A 80 -7.68 -10.92 1.98
CA LYS A 80 -7.97 -11.99 2.94
C LYS A 80 -8.77 -13.11 2.28
N HIS A 81 -8.37 -14.35 2.50
CA HIS A 81 -9.16 -15.50 2.06
C HIS A 81 -10.35 -15.82 2.99
N HIS A 82 -10.21 -15.42 4.26
CA HIS A 82 -11.18 -15.75 5.31
C HIS A 82 -11.42 -14.52 6.19
N LEU A 83 -12.62 -14.40 6.75
CA LEU A 83 -12.91 -13.42 7.79
C LEU A 83 -12.16 -13.77 9.08
N GLU A 84 -12.03 -15.08 9.36
CA GLU A 84 -11.26 -15.65 10.47
C GLU A 84 -10.70 -17.04 10.09
N PRO A 85 -9.51 -17.43 10.59
CA PRO A 85 -8.64 -16.62 11.45
C PRO A 85 -7.99 -15.43 10.72
N SER A 86 -7.30 -14.56 11.48
CA SER A 86 -6.52 -13.45 10.91
C SER A 86 -5.37 -13.95 10.03
N ILE A 87 -4.94 -13.14 9.07
CA ILE A 87 -3.72 -13.39 8.25
C ILE A 87 -2.50 -13.52 9.17
N ALA A 88 -2.43 -12.69 10.21
CA ALA A 88 -1.35 -12.71 11.19
C ALA A 88 -1.16 -14.10 11.83
N CYS A 89 -2.24 -14.86 12.09
CA CYS A 89 -2.14 -16.23 12.63
C CYS A 89 -1.39 -17.17 11.68
N ALA A 90 -1.70 -17.10 10.37
CA ALA A 90 -1.05 -17.95 9.38
C ALA A 90 0.43 -17.58 9.21
N VAL A 91 0.73 -16.28 9.13
CA VAL A 91 2.12 -15.77 9.03
C VAL A 91 2.92 -16.12 10.28
N HIS A 92 2.34 -15.97 11.48
CA HIS A 92 2.98 -16.34 12.75
C HIS A 92 3.42 -17.81 12.74
N ASN A 93 2.53 -18.70 12.30
CA ASN A 93 2.82 -20.14 12.22
C ASN A 93 3.92 -20.43 11.16
N ARG A 94 3.84 -19.81 9.97
CA ARG A 94 4.81 -20.02 8.89
C ARG A 94 6.22 -19.57 9.27
N LEU A 95 6.33 -18.48 10.02
CA LEU A 95 7.60 -17.94 10.50
C LEU A 95 8.14 -18.66 11.74
N GLY A 96 7.35 -19.55 12.35
CA GLY A 96 7.72 -20.25 13.58
C GLY A 96 7.97 -19.30 14.75
N LEU A 97 7.15 -18.24 14.86
CA LEU A 97 7.29 -17.29 15.94
C LEU A 97 6.96 -17.94 17.31
N SER A 98 7.44 -17.31 18.38
CA SER A 98 7.18 -17.78 19.74
C SER A 98 5.68 -17.78 20.06
N THR A 99 5.20 -18.78 20.81
CA THR A 99 3.83 -18.80 21.34
C THR A 99 3.53 -17.62 22.30
N ASN A 100 4.55 -16.91 22.73
CA ASN A 100 4.41 -15.69 23.53
C ASN A 100 4.23 -14.45 22.67
N ALA A 101 4.46 -14.55 21.34
CA ALA A 101 4.27 -13.42 20.44
C ALA A 101 2.77 -13.17 20.19
N MET A 102 2.32 -11.97 20.50
CA MET A 102 0.97 -11.52 20.14
C MET A 102 0.86 -11.40 18.60
N ASN A 103 -0.31 -11.65 18.05
CA ASN A 103 -0.53 -11.44 16.63
C ASN A 103 -1.98 -10.99 16.33
N PHE A 104 -2.15 -10.08 15.37
CA PHE A 104 -3.44 -9.61 14.89
C PHE A 104 -3.34 -8.91 13.54
N ASP A 105 -4.48 -8.77 12.85
CA ASP A 105 -4.59 -7.94 11.66
C ASP A 105 -4.99 -6.51 12.04
N LEU A 106 -4.39 -5.54 11.35
CA LEU A 106 -4.75 -4.13 11.41
C LEU A 106 -5.22 -3.67 10.04
N GLY A 107 -6.52 -3.54 9.86
CA GLY A 107 -7.14 -3.10 8.61
C GLY A 107 -7.43 -1.60 8.62
N ASN A 108 -6.81 -0.85 7.71
CA ASN A 108 -7.18 0.53 7.36
C ASN A 108 -6.84 0.82 5.90
N ALA A 109 -7.35 -0.01 5.00
CA ALA A 109 -7.08 0.08 3.57
C ALA A 109 -5.58 0.32 3.29
N CYS A 110 -5.23 1.22 2.38
CA CYS A 110 -3.83 1.52 2.01
C CYS A 110 -2.97 2.12 3.14
N LEU A 111 -3.57 2.47 4.28
CA LEU A 111 -2.86 3.06 5.42
C LEU A 111 -2.46 2.05 6.50
N GLY A 112 -2.92 0.81 6.39
CA GLY A 112 -2.69 -0.21 7.41
C GLY A 112 -1.24 -0.24 7.89
N PHE A 113 -0.27 -0.18 6.97
CA PHE A 113 1.15 -0.26 7.30
C PHE A 113 1.65 0.96 8.10
N ILE A 114 1.35 2.20 7.67
CA ILE A 114 1.75 3.41 8.41
C ILE A 114 1.09 3.46 9.79
N ASN A 115 -0.17 3.04 9.88
CA ASN A 115 -0.88 2.97 11.17
C ASN A 115 -0.28 1.89 12.08
N ALA A 116 0.12 0.74 11.53
CA ALA A 116 0.82 -0.30 12.28
C ALA A 116 2.17 0.20 12.82
N MET A 117 2.92 0.99 12.04
CA MET A 117 4.16 1.62 12.53
C MET A 117 3.88 2.53 13.73
N THR A 118 2.82 3.33 13.69
CA THR A 118 2.43 4.22 14.80
C THR A 118 2.04 3.44 16.05
N ILE A 119 1.27 2.35 15.90
CA ILE A 119 0.86 1.50 17.02
C ILE A 119 2.09 0.76 17.60
N ALA A 120 2.92 0.19 16.73
CA ALA A 120 4.15 -0.51 17.13
C ALA A 120 5.08 0.41 17.92
N SER A 121 5.34 1.63 17.43
CA SER A 121 6.15 2.63 18.13
C SER A 121 5.58 2.94 19.51
N SER A 122 4.27 3.19 19.60
CA SER A 122 3.62 3.48 20.89
C SER A 122 3.72 2.31 21.89
N MET A 123 3.58 1.07 21.43
CA MET A 123 3.71 -0.11 22.29
C MET A 123 5.16 -0.35 22.74
N ILE A 124 6.14 -0.06 21.87
CA ILE A 124 7.56 -0.13 22.20
C ILE A 124 7.91 0.94 23.25
N ASP A 125 7.49 2.18 23.03
CA ASP A 125 7.76 3.30 23.94
C ASP A 125 7.10 3.10 25.31
N ALA A 126 5.93 2.45 25.35
CA ALA A 126 5.26 2.06 26.58
C ALA A 126 5.89 0.83 27.27
N GLY A 127 6.90 0.21 26.67
CA GLY A 127 7.57 -0.99 27.19
C GLY A 127 6.71 -2.26 27.18
N GLN A 128 5.63 -2.29 26.42
CA GLN A 128 4.74 -3.45 26.31
C GLN A 128 5.33 -4.55 25.44
N VAL A 129 6.06 -4.18 24.39
CA VAL A 129 6.77 -5.06 23.46
C VAL A 129 8.15 -4.47 23.16
N LYS A 130 9.10 -5.30 22.73
CA LYS A 130 10.47 -4.86 22.38
C LYS A 130 10.72 -4.95 20.89
N VAL A 131 10.18 -5.98 20.24
CA VAL A 131 10.37 -6.25 18.81
C VAL A 131 9.02 -6.52 18.17
N VAL A 132 8.70 -5.72 17.17
CA VAL A 132 7.47 -5.85 16.38
C VAL A 132 7.84 -6.16 14.93
N LEU A 133 7.21 -7.18 14.37
CA LEU A 133 7.25 -7.47 12.94
C LEU A 133 5.93 -7.01 12.31
N ILE A 134 5.99 -6.07 11.38
CA ILE A 134 4.86 -5.65 10.55
C ILE A 134 5.01 -6.32 9.19
N VAL A 135 3.96 -6.97 8.70
CA VAL A 135 3.95 -7.66 7.41
C VAL A 135 2.75 -7.25 6.57
N ASP A 136 2.92 -7.32 5.27
CA ASP A 136 1.87 -7.07 4.30
C ASP A 136 2.03 -7.99 3.10
N GLY A 137 0.93 -8.56 2.61
CA GLY A 137 0.92 -9.39 1.41
C GLY A 137 -0.35 -9.14 0.61
N GLU A 138 -0.18 -8.57 -0.59
CA GLU A 138 -1.27 -8.17 -1.47
C GLU A 138 -1.31 -8.98 -2.77
N GLY A 139 -2.52 -9.27 -3.24
CA GLY A 139 -2.74 -10.02 -4.47
C GLY A 139 -3.83 -9.43 -5.34
N SER A 140 -3.53 -9.20 -6.61
CA SER A 140 -4.43 -8.56 -7.57
C SER A 140 -4.97 -9.51 -8.66
N ARG A 141 -4.47 -10.75 -8.75
CA ARG A 141 -4.91 -11.70 -9.80
C ARG A 141 -6.42 -11.93 -9.76
N GLN A 142 -6.97 -12.30 -8.61
CA GLN A 142 -8.39 -12.62 -8.47
C GLN A 142 -9.28 -11.41 -8.78
N PRO A 143 -9.15 -10.24 -8.12
CA PRO A 143 -10.00 -9.09 -8.45
C PRO A 143 -9.86 -8.63 -9.90
N GLN A 144 -8.69 -8.72 -10.51
CA GLN A 144 -8.51 -8.34 -11.91
C GLN A 144 -9.14 -9.32 -12.89
N THR A 145 -8.96 -10.63 -12.70
CA THR A 145 -9.57 -11.64 -13.57
C THR A 145 -11.10 -11.61 -13.47
N GLN A 146 -11.65 -11.41 -12.28
CA GLN A 146 -13.09 -11.25 -12.08
C GLN A 146 -13.61 -9.95 -12.73
N THR A 147 -12.88 -8.84 -12.61
CA THR A 147 -13.23 -7.58 -13.27
C THR A 147 -13.22 -7.73 -14.80
N ILE A 148 -12.18 -8.34 -15.37
CA ILE A 148 -12.10 -8.60 -16.81
C ILE A 148 -13.30 -9.44 -17.26
N ALA A 149 -13.62 -10.53 -16.55
CA ALA A 149 -14.75 -11.38 -16.89
C ALA A 149 -16.09 -10.62 -16.86
N ARG A 150 -16.33 -9.77 -15.83
CA ARG A 150 -17.54 -8.94 -15.76
C ARG A 150 -17.62 -7.94 -16.90
N LEU A 151 -16.52 -7.28 -17.23
CA LEU A 151 -16.49 -6.28 -18.31
C LEU A 151 -16.64 -6.92 -19.71
N GLN A 152 -16.28 -8.18 -19.88
CA GLN A 152 -16.51 -8.96 -21.09
C GLN A 152 -17.98 -9.38 -21.27
N ASP A 153 -18.81 -9.33 -20.20
CA ASP A 153 -20.22 -9.61 -20.35
C ASP A 153 -20.90 -8.63 -21.33
N PRO A 154 -21.70 -9.10 -22.30
CA PRO A 154 -22.36 -8.24 -23.27
C PRO A 154 -23.27 -7.16 -22.67
N SER A 155 -23.75 -7.36 -21.44
CA SER A 155 -24.58 -6.39 -20.71
C SER A 155 -23.78 -5.28 -20.04
N SER A 156 -22.47 -5.36 -19.97
CA SER A 156 -21.62 -4.34 -19.35
C SER A 156 -21.73 -3.01 -20.08
N THR A 157 -21.66 -1.94 -19.31
CA THR A 157 -21.82 -0.55 -19.75
C THR A 157 -20.52 0.24 -19.67
N VAL A 158 -20.49 1.43 -20.25
CA VAL A 158 -19.39 2.39 -20.08
C VAL A 158 -19.17 2.76 -18.61
N GLY A 159 -20.28 2.89 -17.84
CA GLY A 159 -20.23 3.15 -16.40
C GLY A 159 -19.46 2.04 -15.66
N ASP A 160 -19.74 0.77 -15.96
CA ASP A 160 -19.07 -0.36 -15.34
C ASP A 160 -17.55 -0.36 -15.59
N VAL A 161 -17.10 0.08 -16.79
CA VAL A 161 -15.68 0.21 -17.10
C VAL A 161 -15.00 1.23 -16.19
N PHE A 162 -15.62 2.39 -15.98
CA PHE A 162 -15.03 3.45 -15.15
C PHE A 162 -15.15 3.16 -13.66
N ASP A 163 -16.25 2.60 -13.19
CA ASP A 163 -16.46 2.21 -11.79
C ASP A 163 -15.48 1.12 -11.34
N GLN A 164 -15.09 0.21 -12.25
CA GLN A 164 -14.17 -0.88 -11.99
C GLN A 164 -12.73 -0.61 -12.47
N PHE A 165 -12.46 0.59 -13.04
CA PHE A 165 -11.13 0.93 -13.56
C PHE A 165 -10.03 0.80 -12.51
N ALA A 166 -10.30 1.18 -11.27
CA ALA A 166 -9.35 1.08 -10.18
C ALA A 166 -8.89 -0.37 -9.91
N SER A 167 -9.77 -1.38 -10.08
CA SER A 167 -9.40 -2.80 -9.95
C SER A 167 -8.31 -3.20 -10.94
N LEU A 168 -8.36 -2.65 -12.16
CA LEU A 168 -7.37 -2.93 -13.22
C LEU A 168 -6.02 -2.26 -12.94
N THR A 169 -5.95 -1.30 -12.03
CA THR A 169 -4.70 -0.64 -11.61
C THR A 169 -3.97 -1.38 -10.49
N LEU A 170 -4.60 -2.34 -9.83
CA LEU A 170 -4.01 -3.09 -8.71
C LEU A 170 -2.79 -3.91 -9.14
N GLY A 171 -1.95 -4.24 -8.19
CA GLY A 171 -0.80 -5.12 -8.34
C GLY A 171 -0.63 -6.05 -7.14
N SER A 172 0.20 -7.06 -7.30
CA SER A 172 0.59 -7.97 -6.22
C SER A 172 2.01 -7.66 -5.74
N GLY A 173 2.22 -7.75 -4.45
CA GLY A 173 3.52 -7.55 -3.81
C GLY A 173 3.44 -7.81 -2.32
N ALA A 174 4.59 -7.87 -1.67
CA ALA A 174 4.66 -7.99 -0.22
C ALA A 174 5.80 -7.16 0.35
N ALA A 175 5.59 -6.64 1.55
CA ALA A 175 6.58 -5.89 2.29
C ALA A 175 6.53 -6.24 3.78
N ALA A 176 7.65 -6.03 4.47
CA ALA A 176 7.70 -6.18 5.92
C ALA A 176 8.71 -5.21 6.52
N MET A 177 8.54 -4.95 7.80
CA MET A 177 9.42 -4.09 8.59
C MET A 177 9.55 -4.64 10.01
N VAL A 178 10.78 -4.62 10.53
CA VAL A 178 11.05 -4.87 11.95
C VAL A 178 11.18 -3.54 12.66
N MET A 179 10.42 -3.34 13.72
CA MET A 179 10.53 -2.18 14.62
C MET A 179 10.97 -2.62 16.00
N GLY A 180 11.79 -1.80 16.65
CA GLY A 180 12.29 -2.08 17.99
C GLY A 180 12.95 -0.87 18.61
N GLY A 181 13.52 -1.05 19.81
CA GLY A 181 14.31 -0.01 20.45
C GLY A 181 15.56 0.37 19.67
N PRO A 182 16.17 1.54 19.97
CA PRO A 182 17.33 2.05 19.24
C PRO A 182 18.49 1.03 19.19
N ARG A 183 19.06 0.83 18.00
CA ARG A 183 20.23 -0.03 17.76
C ARG A 183 21.20 0.72 16.83
N PRO A 184 22.53 0.41 16.87
CA PRO A 184 23.45 0.95 15.88
C PRO A 184 23.00 0.65 14.46
N GLY A 185 22.91 1.68 13.62
CA GLY A 185 22.45 1.56 12.23
C GLY A 185 20.95 1.43 12.04
N SER A 186 20.13 1.58 13.09
CA SER A 186 18.66 1.66 12.97
C SER A 186 18.23 3.06 12.55
N HIS A 187 17.11 3.11 11.81
CA HIS A 187 16.44 4.34 11.42
C HIS A 187 15.46 4.75 12.52
N GLN A 188 15.18 6.04 12.64
CA GLN A 188 14.29 6.55 13.69
C GLN A 188 12.92 6.90 13.11
N PHE A 189 11.86 6.26 13.61
CA PHE A 189 10.48 6.65 13.33
C PHE A 189 10.07 7.78 14.29
N LEU A 190 9.69 8.92 13.74
CA LEU A 190 9.35 10.11 14.53
C LEU A 190 7.85 10.22 14.83
N GLY A 191 7.02 9.39 14.18
CA GLY A 191 5.57 9.51 14.23
C GLY A 191 5.02 10.39 13.14
N GLY A 192 3.80 10.90 13.34
CA GLY A 192 3.14 11.70 12.33
C GLY A 192 1.71 12.11 12.70
N VAL A 193 0.95 12.51 11.69
CA VAL A 193 -0.42 13.01 11.82
C VAL A 193 -1.36 12.16 10.99
N THR A 194 -2.52 11.84 11.55
CA THR A 194 -3.60 11.13 10.84
C THR A 194 -4.88 11.94 10.91
N ARG A 195 -5.60 12.02 9.78
CA ARG A 195 -6.91 12.67 9.65
C ARG A 195 -7.89 11.74 8.94
N ALA A 196 -9.16 11.90 9.26
CA ALA A 196 -10.24 11.11 8.69
C ALA A 196 -11.34 12.01 8.10
N ALA A 197 -11.84 11.63 6.94
CA ALA A 197 -13.00 12.23 6.27
C ALA A 197 -14.04 11.14 5.95
N THR A 198 -14.52 10.48 6.99
CA THR A 198 -15.35 9.27 6.90
C THR A 198 -16.73 9.47 6.26
N LYS A 199 -17.13 10.70 6.01
CA LYS A 199 -18.31 10.99 5.18
C LYS A 199 -18.19 10.49 3.74
N TYR A 200 -16.98 10.12 3.33
CA TYR A 200 -16.65 9.61 1.99
C TYR A 200 -16.34 8.10 1.98
N HIS A 201 -16.82 7.36 2.98
CA HIS A 201 -16.50 5.95 3.15
C HIS A 201 -17.00 5.02 2.04
N ASP A 202 -17.95 5.48 1.24
CA ASP A 202 -18.59 4.76 0.13
C ASP A 202 -17.99 5.04 -1.26
N LEU A 203 -17.02 5.97 -1.36
CA LEU A 203 -16.39 6.31 -2.64
C LEU A 203 -15.50 5.19 -3.21
N CYS A 204 -15.01 4.30 -2.36
CA CYS A 204 -14.24 3.13 -2.77
C CYS A 204 -14.58 1.96 -1.85
N VAL A 205 -15.29 0.99 -2.40
CA VAL A 205 -15.75 -0.21 -1.68
C VAL A 205 -15.38 -1.44 -2.50
N GLY A 206 -14.84 -2.44 -1.84
CA GLY A 206 -14.45 -3.66 -2.54
C GLY A 206 -14.18 -4.84 -1.63
N ASP A 207 -14.19 -6.01 -2.26
CA ASP A 207 -13.73 -7.29 -1.75
C ASP A 207 -12.82 -7.99 -2.80
N LEU A 208 -12.57 -9.29 -2.65
CA LEU A 208 -11.74 -10.03 -3.60
C LEU A 208 -12.41 -10.26 -4.97
N ASP A 209 -13.71 -10.13 -5.05
CA ASP A 209 -14.46 -10.38 -6.27
C ASP A 209 -14.75 -9.09 -7.05
N GLU A 210 -15.06 -8.00 -6.36
CA GLU A 210 -15.44 -6.73 -6.98
C GLU A 210 -14.92 -5.53 -6.19
N MET A 211 -14.44 -4.51 -6.90
CA MET A 211 -14.15 -3.18 -6.34
C MET A 211 -14.80 -2.11 -7.22
N ARG A 212 -15.57 -1.23 -6.60
CA ARG A 212 -16.18 -0.06 -7.25
C ARG A 212 -15.62 1.22 -6.65
N THR A 213 -15.28 2.16 -7.51
CA THR A 213 -14.63 3.40 -7.10
C THR A 213 -15.13 4.57 -7.93
N ASP A 214 -15.68 5.58 -7.27
CA ASP A 214 -15.80 6.90 -7.88
C ASP A 214 -14.42 7.57 -7.87
N THR A 215 -13.65 7.34 -8.93
CA THR A 215 -12.26 7.78 -9.03
C THR A 215 -12.10 9.29 -9.02
N ALA A 216 -13.08 10.04 -9.56
CA ALA A 216 -13.04 11.50 -9.61
C ALA A 216 -13.29 12.10 -8.23
N ALA A 217 -14.39 11.70 -7.56
CA ALA A 217 -14.69 12.16 -6.21
C ALA A 217 -13.65 11.71 -5.19
N LEU A 218 -13.12 10.49 -5.33
CA LEU A 218 -12.05 9.97 -4.48
C LEU A 218 -10.77 10.81 -4.58
N LEU A 219 -10.37 11.19 -5.81
CA LEU A 219 -9.19 12.02 -6.05
C LEU A 219 -9.38 13.41 -5.43
N GLU A 220 -10.49 14.08 -5.72
CA GLU A 220 -10.78 15.44 -5.20
C GLU A 220 -10.82 15.45 -3.67
N SER A 221 -11.64 14.59 -3.06
CA SER A 221 -11.76 14.52 -1.60
C SER A 221 -10.48 14.05 -0.91
N GLY A 222 -9.68 13.21 -1.58
CA GLY A 222 -8.39 12.76 -1.09
C GLY A 222 -7.35 13.88 -1.06
N LEU A 223 -7.31 14.72 -2.10
CA LEU A 223 -6.42 15.89 -2.15
C LEU A 223 -6.78 16.91 -1.08
N ASP A 224 -8.06 17.22 -0.89
CA ASP A 224 -8.53 18.13 0.17
C ASP A 224 -8.10 17.61 1.56
N LEU A 225 -8.27 16.31 1.80
CA LEU A 225 -7.88 15.70 3.07
C LEU A 225 -6.35 15.70 3.26
N ALA A 226 -5.58 15.47 2.20
CA ALA A 226 -4.13 15.52 2.24
C ALA A 226 -3.62 16.93 2.57
N GLU A 227 -4.17 17.96 1.92
CA GLU A 227 -3.83 19.36 2.19
C GLU A 227 -4.14 19.73 3.64
N ALA A 228 -5.34 19.41 4.12
CA ALA A 228 -5.72 19.65 5.51
C ALA A 228 -4.79 18.94 6.49
N THR A 229 -4.43 17.67 6.23
CA THR A 229 -3.52 16.89 7.09
C THR A 229 -2.13 17.53 7.13
N PHE A 230 -1.62 17.98 5.99
CA PHE A 230 -0.32 18.62 5.88
C PHE A 230 -0.27 19.97 6.58
N ASN A 231 -1.33 20.78 6.44
CA ASN A 231 -1.46 22.07 7.12
C ASN A 231 -1.59 21.93 8.64
N ASP A 232 -2.34 20.94 9.13
CA ASP A 232 -2.44 20.62 10.54
C ASP A 232 -1.08 20.19 11.12
N ALA A 233 -0.33 19.39 10.38
CA ALA A 233 1.02 19.01 10.77
C ALA A 233 1.96 20.22 10.90
N LEU A 234 1.90 21.18 9.97
CA LEU A 234 2.66 22.41 10.08
C LEU A 234 2.29 23.22 11.34
N ALA A 235 1.00 23.27 11.67
CA ALA A 235 0.51 23.92 12.89
C ALA A 235 0.98 23.21 14.17
N GLU A 236 1.19 21.91 14.13
CA GLU A 236 1.76 21.09 15.21
C GLU A 236 3.29 21.16 15.30
N GLY A 237 3.95 21.87 14.37
CA GLY A 237 5.40 22.10 14.37
C GLY A 237 6.22 21.20 13.46
N TRP A 238 5.58 20.30 12.70
CA TRP A 238 6.25 19.49 11.69
C TRP A 238 6.76 20.38 10.53
N GLN A 239 7.91 20.03 9.97
CA GLN A 239 8.53 20.79 8.86
C GLN A 239 8.72 19.90 7.63
N TRP A 240 7.62 19.41 7.08
CA TRP A 240 7.63 18.41 6.02
C TRP A 240 7.85 18.95 4.60
N SER A 241 7.86 20.26 4.42
CA SER A 241 8.15 20.89 3.12
C SER A 241 9.59 20.69 2.62
N ASN A 242 10.48 20.15 3.46
CA ASN A 242 11.92 20.06 3.18
C ASN A 242 12.51 18.68 3.54
N CYS A 243 11.74 17.61 3.36
CA CYS A 243 12.26 16.24 3.47
C CYS A 243 13.14 15.90 2.26
N ASP A 244 14.11 15.02 2.45
CA ASP A 244 15.03 14.60 1.39
C ASP A 244 14.34 13.66 0.40
N THR A 245 13.40 12.84 0.88
CA THR A 245 12.61 11.90 0.08
C THR A 245 11.17 11.83 0.56
N TYR A 246 10.24 11.68 -0.40
CA TYR A 246 8.81 11.56 -0.14
C TYR A 246 8.32 10.21 -0.69
N ILE A 247 8.04 9.28 0.19
CA ILE A 247 7.47 7.98 -0.17
C ILE A 247 5.95 8.08 -0.11
N LEU A 248 5.34 8.34 -1.25
CA LEU A 248 3.89 8.46 -1.37
C LEU A 248 3.25 7.10 -1.63
N HIS A 249 2.00 6.92 -1.20
CA HIS A 249 1.21 5.78 -1.62
C HIS A 249 1.06 5.75 -3.15
N GLN A 250 1.37 4.63 -3.75
CA GLN A 250 1.53 4.45 -5.19
C GLN A 250 0.19 4.09 -5.85
N VAL A 251 -0.59 5.10 -6.28
CA VAL A 251 -1.91 4.91 -6.91
C VAL A 251 -1.83 5.05 -8.43
N SER A 252 -1.42 6.22 -8.91
CA SER A 252 -1.32 6.53 -10.34
C SER A 252 -0.53 7.83 -10.58
N ALA A 253 -0.17 8.05 -11.87
CA ALA A 253 0.50 9.28 -12.29
C ALA A 253 -0.32 10.54 -11.95
N VAL A 254 -1.63 10.51 -12.19
CA VAL A 254 -2.52 11.64 -11.92
C VAL A 254 -2.53 12.00 -10.43
N HIS A 255 -2.67 10.98 -9.55
CA HIS A 255 -2.64 11.20 -8.08
C HIS A 255 -1.31 11.78 -7.63
N THR A 256 -0.21 11.18 -8.05
CA THR A 256 1.13 11.62 -7.64
C THR A 256 1.41 13.05 -8.11
N THR A 257 1.11 13.36 -9.39
CA THR A 257 1.36 14.70 -9.94
C THR A 257 0.54 15.77 -9.20
N LYS A 258 -0.78 15.55 -9.05
CA LYS A 258 -1.65 16.51 -8.37
C LYS A 258 -1.29 16.71 -6.90
N LEU A 259 -0.90 15.63 -6.20
CA LEU A 259 -0.48 15.72 -4.81
C LEU A 259 0.83 16.51 -4.67
N CYS A 260 1.81 16.26 -5.54
CA CYS A 260 3.07 17.01 -5.55
C CYS A 260 2.84 18.51 -5.84
N GLU A 261 1.99 18.82 -6.83
CA GLU A 261 1.64 20.21 -7.16
C GLU A 261 0.95 20.90 -5.98
N LEU A 262 -0.06 20.26 -5.37
CA LEU A 262 -0.82 20.79 -4.25
C LEU A 262 0.05 21.10 -3.03
N LEU A 263 0.94 20.17 -2.66
CA LEU A 263 1.80 20.29 -1.48
C LEU A 263 3.16 20.92 -1.77
N SER A 264 3.38 21.40 -3.00
CA SER A 264 4.67 21.97 -3.44
C SER A 264 5.86 21.03 -3.20
N ILE A 265 5.65 19.73 -3.41
CA ILE A 265 6.69 18.70 -3.30
C ILE A 265 7.45 18.62 -4.63
N ASP A 266 8.78 18.67 -4.56
CA ASP A 266 9.65 18.41 -5.72
C ASP A 266 9.52 16.95 -6.14
N SER A 267 8.93 16.71 -7.32
CA SER A 267 8.69 15.36 -7.86
C SER A 267 9.97 14.55 -8.09
N SER A 268 11.13 15.20 -8.22
CA SER A 268 12.43 14.50 -8.32
C SER A 268 12.81 13.75 -7.04
N ARG A 269 12.20 14.11 -5.90
CA ARG A 269 12.38 13.48 -4.59
C ARG A 269 11.33 12.39 -4.31
N VAL A 270 10.46 12.08 -5.28
CA VAL A 270 9.38 11.10 -5.15
C VAL A 270 9.70 9.87 -5.99
N PRO A 271 10.20 8.78 -5.40
CA PRO A 271 10.39 7.53 -6.12
C PRO A 271 9.06 6.91 -6.53
N LEU A 272 9.01 6.34 -7.73
CA LEU A 272 7.80 5.75 -8.31
C LEU A 272 7.98 4.26 -8.50
N THR A 273 7.01 3.48 -8.05
CA THR A 273 6.93 2.02 -8.25
C THR A 273 5.67 1.59 -8.99
N TYR A 274 4.59 2.39 -8.94
CA TYR A 274 3.34 2.06 -9.64
C TYR A 274 3.50 1.82 -11.16
N PRO A 275 4.47 2.44 -11.89
CA PRO A 275 4.57 2.18 -13.33
C PRO A 275 4.77 0.70 -13.70
N ASP A 276 5.47 -0.05 -12.85
CA ASP A 276 5.83 -1.45 -13.10
C ASP A 276 5.18 -2.45 -12.13
N PHE A 277 4.59 -1.95 -11.03
CA PHE A 277 3.98 -2.78 -9.99
C PHE A 277 2.49 -2.53 -9.81
N GLY A 278 1.94 -1.45 -10.36
CA GLY A 278 0.57 -1.01 -10.08
C GLY A 278 0.40 -0.56 -8.63
N ASN A 279 -0.85 -0.48 -8.18
CA ASN A 279 -1.19 -0.18 -6.80
C ASN A 279 -1.19 -1.47 -5.97
N ILE A 280 -0.19 -1.66 -5.14
CA ILE A 280 -0.06 -2.82 -4.25
C ILE A 280 -0.58 -2.55 -2.83
N GLY A 281 -1.64 -1.74 -2.72
CA GLY A 281 -2.33 -1.49 -1.45
C GLY A 281 -1.41 -0.95 -0.35
N PRO A 282 -1.60 -1.38 0.92
CA PRO A 282 -0.78 -0.94 2.04
C PRO A 282 0.69 -1.34 1.94
N ALA A 283 1.05 -2.36 1.15
CA ALA A 283 2.44 -2.71 0.86
C ALA A 283 3.17 -1.61 0.05
N ALA A 284 2.48 -0.71 -0.65
CA ALA A 284 3.08 0.25 -1.57
C ALA A 284 4.11 1.17 -0.90
N VAL A 285 3.81 1.70 0.28
CA VAL A 285 4.72 2.59 1.01
C VAL A 285 5.97 1.86 1.50
N PRO A 286 5.89 0.77 2.28
CA PRO A 286 7.10 0.07 2.74
C PRO A 286 7.88 -0.59 1.59
N TYR A 287 7.21 -1.04 0.53
CA TYR A 287 7.86 -1.57 -0.66
C TYR A 287 8.68 -0.48 -1.36
N THR A 288 8.08 0.70 -1.63
CA THR A 288 8.78 1.82 -2.26
C THR A 288 9.93 2.31 -1.41
N LEU A 289 9.78 2.37 -0.08
CA LEU A 289 10.86 2.69 0.84
C LEU A 289 12.02 1.68 0.70
N SER A 290 11.71 0.39 0.71
CA SER A 290 12.72 -0.68 0.61
C SER A 290 13.53 -0.62 -0.69
N VAL A 291 12.88 -0.41 -1.85
CA VAL A 291 13.60 -0.31 -3.14
C VAL A 291 14.34 1.02 -3.33
N THR A 292 14.06 1.99 -2.47
CA THR A 292 14.74 3.30 -2.46
C THR A 292 15.91 3.33 -1.48
N ALA A 293 15.99 2.37 -0.56
CA ALA A 293 16.93 2.34 0.57
C ALA A 293 18.38 2.62 0.18
N ASP A 294 18.86 2.05 -0.92
CA ASP A 294 20.25 2.25 -1.41
C ASP A 294 20.56 3.68 -1.88
N ARG A 295 19.54 4.52 -2.02
CA ARG A 295 19.68 5.93 -2.43
C ARG A 295 19.63 6.88 -1.23
N LEU A 296 19.28 6.37 -0.05
CA LEU A 296 19.16 7.14 1.18
C LEU A 296 20.49 7.15 1.95
N SER A 297 20.77 8.26 2.57
CA SER A 297 21.98 8.47 3.40
C SER A 297 21.60 8.59 4.87
N PRO A 298 22.47 8.20 5.80
CA PRO A 298 22.22 8.39 7.23
C PRO A 298 21.93 9.87 7.56
N GLY A 299 20.77 10.10 8.21
CA GLY A 299 20.28 11.42 8.57
C GLY A 299 19.30 12.03 7.56
N ASP A 300 19.07 11.39 6.41
CA ASP A 300 18.02 11.82 5.46
C ASP A 300 16.65 11.76 6.13
N ARG A 301 15.85 12.80 5.90
CA ARG A 301 14.47 12.89 6.36
C ARG A 301 13.55 12.31 5.30
N VAL A 302 12.84 11.27 5.64
CA VAL A 302 11.94 10.55 4.74
C VAL A 302 10.50 10.73 5.21
N LEU A 303 9.66 11.30 4.36
CA LEU A 303 8.24 11.43 4.61
C LEU A 303 7.48 10.25 3.99
N LEU A 304 6.71 9.54 4.80
CA LEU A 304 5.78 8.50 4.36
C LEU A 304 4.38 9.11 4.31
N MET A 305 3.69 9.02 3.19
CA MET A 305 2.36 9.60 3.03
C MET A 305 1.42 8.64 2.31
N GLY A 306 0.26 8.43 2.89
CA GLY A 306 -0.80 7.62 2.30
C GLY A 306 -2.17 8.24 2.46
N ILE A 307 -3.02 7.97 1.45
CA ILE A 307 -4.45 8.21 1.48
C ILE A 307 -5.10 6.86 1.19
N GLY A 308 -6.06 6.48 1.99
CA GLY A 308 -6.78 5.21 1.85
C GLY A 308 -8.28 5.40 1.85
N SER A 309 -8.97 4.36 1.36
CA SER A 309 -10.45 4.29 1.43
C SER A 309 -10.92 4.57 2.85
N GLY A 310 -12.05 5.25 2.97
CA GLY A 310 -12.60 5.56 4.27
C GLY A 310 -13.13 6.99 4.40
N LEU A 311 -12.63 8.11 3.88
CA LEU A 311 -11.24 8.39 3.54
C LEU A 311 -10.42 8.62 4.80
N ASN A 312 -9.21 8.17 4.78
CA ASN A 312 -8.22 8.49 5.79
C ASN A 312 -6.93 8.98 5.11
N CYS A 313 -6.18 9.85 5.78
CA CYS A 313 -4.85 10.27 5.37
C CYS A 313 -3.91 10.12 6.56
N SER A 314 -2.76 9.53 6.32
CA SER A 314 -1.67 9.44 7.31
C SER A 314 -0.39 9.93 6.69
N VAL A 315 0.31 10.78 7.43
CA VAL A 315 1.64 11.28 7.09
C VAL A 315 2.55 11.05 8.27
N ALA A 316 3.68 10.43 8.06
CA ALA A 316 4.65 10.10 9.09
C ALA A 316 6.07 10.36 8.61
N GLU A 317 6.97 10.68 9.54
CA GLU A 317 8.36 10.97 9.25
C GLU A 317 9.27 9.93 9.89
N LEU A 318 10.31 9.57 9.15
CA LEU A 318 11.44 8.83 9.69
C LEU A 318 12.76 9.51 9.32
N VAL A 319 13.78 9.30 10.13
CA VAL A 319 15.18 9.67 9.85
C VAL A 319 15.94 8.39 9.52
N TRP A 320 16.53 8.39 8.32
CA TRP A 320 17.25 7.26 7.78
C TRP A 320 18.61 7.01 8.40
#